data_39401d5484f53ff5df8eb72ef6cfdd5f
#
_entry.id   39401d5484f53ff5df8eb72ef6cfdd5f
#
_cell.length_a   1.000
_cell.length_b   1.000
_cell.length_c   1.000
_cell.angle_alpha   90.00
_cell.angle_beta   90.00
_cell.angle_gamma   90.00
#
_symmetry.space_group_name_H-M   'P 1'
#
loop_
_entity.id
_entity.type
_entity.pdbx_description
1 polymer ?
#
loop_
_entity_poly.entity_id
_entity_poly.type
_entity_poly.pdbx_seq_one_letter_code
_entity_poly.pdbx_strand_id
1 'polypeptide(L)'
;MWYDEAVVYQIYPLGLCGAPLQNEEPDGADNHRLLRLLDWVAHIKKLGATCVLFNPLMESDAHGYDTRDYNQVDRRLGSKQDLQQVCRALHDAGIRVLFDGVFNHVGRGFWAFKDVQ
;
A
#
# COMPACT_ATOMS: atom_id res chain seq x y z
N MET A 1 1.62 24.62 -9.11
CA MET A 1 1.93 23.18 -9.24
C MET A 1 0.72 22.38 -8.80
N TRP A 2 0.59 21.18 -9.28
CA TRP A 2 -0.61 20.37 -9.01
C TRP A 2 -0.90 20.18 -7.51
N TYR A 3 0.14 20.11 -6.69
CA TYR A 3 -0.01 19.89 -5.25
C TYR A 3 -0.55 21.10 -4.49
N ASP A 4 -0.47 22.30 -5.06
CA ASP A 4 -1.01 23.52 -4.42
C ASP A 4 -2.54 23.48 -4.35
N GLU A 5 -3.17 22.75 -5.27
CA GLU A 5 -4.62 22.61 -5.35
C GLU A 5 -5.07 21.19 -5.02
N ALA A 6 -4.16 20.35 -4.56
CA ALA A 6 -4.47 18.94 -4.32
C ALA A 6 -5.36 18.74 -3.09
N VAL A 7 -6.36 17.90 -3.26
CA VAL A 7 -7.15 17.34 -2.16
C VAL A 7 -6.71 15.90 -2.01
N VAL A 8 -6.03 15.58 -0.90
CA VAL A 8 -5.42 14.28 -0.68
C VAL A 8 -6.31 13.39 0.18
N TYR A 9 -6.61 12.22 -0.33
CA TYR A 9 -7.28 11.17 0.43
C TYR A 9 -6.24 10.15 0.86
N GLN A 10 -6.07 9.99 2.18
CA GLN A 10 -5.08 9.07 2.73
C GLN A 10 -5.70 7.72 3.02
N ILE A 11 -5.03 6.66 2.61
CA ILE A 11 -5.47 5.28 2.85
C ILE A 11 -4.37 4.52 3.59
N TYR A 12 -4.76 3.82 4.64
CA TYR A 12 -3.93 2.81 5.30
C TYR A 12 -4.37 1.44 4.78
N PRO A 13 -3.67 0.86 3.77
CA PRO A 13 -4.19 -0.32 3.08
C PRO A 13 -4.32 -1.55 3.96
N LEU A 14 -3.38 -1.79 4.85
CA LEU A 14 -3.45 -2.95 5.76
C LEU A 14 -4.71 -2.92 6.61
N GLY A 15 -5.08 -1.74 7.10
CA GLY A 15 -6.30 -1.57 7.89
C GLY A 15 -7.56 -1.62 7.05
N LEU A 16 -7.63 -0.80 5.99
CA LEU A 16 -8.84 -0.66 5.17
C LEU A 16 -9.19 -1.96 4.43
N CYS A 17 -8.19 -2.70 3.97
CA CYS A 17 -8.39 -3.95 3.24
C CYS A 17 -8.58 -5.16 4.17
N GLY A 18 -8.50 -4.97 5.48
CA GLY A 18 -8.74 -6.04 6.45
C GLY A 18 -7.63 -7.08 6.53
N ALA A 19 -6.38 -6.67 6.33
CA ALA A 19 -5.24 -7.57 6.43
C ALA A 19 -5.00 -8.01 7.88
N PRO A 20 -4.45 -9.23 8.11
CA PRO A 20 -4.07 -9.67 9.45
C PRO A 20 -3.06 -8.71 10.10
N LEU A 21 -3.12 -8.56 11.44
CA LEU A 21 -2.25 -7.66 12.17
C LEU A 21 -0.77 -8.06 12.09
N GLN A 22 -0.50 -9.36 12.08
CA GLN A 22 0.86 -9.89 11.94
C GLN A 22 1.02 -10.52 10.56
N ASN A 23 2.20 -10.33 9.96
CA ASN A 23 2.49 -10.91 8.66
C ASN A 23 2.96 -12.34 8.80
N GLU A 24 2.01 -13.23 8.92
CA GLU A 24 2.21 -14.68 9.00
C GLU A 24 1.72 -15.40 7.74
N GLU A 25 1.34 -14.64 6.72
CA GLU A 25 0.92 -15.21 5.45
C GLU A 25 2.07 -15.98 4.81
N PRO A 26 1.83 -17.16 4.25
CA PRO A 26 2.88 -17.92 3.58
C PRO A 26 3.36 -17.21 2.30
N ASP A 27 4.58 -17.50 1.88
CA ASP A 27 5.10 -17.01 0.61
C ASP A 27 4.19 -17.49 -0.53
N GLY A 28 3.84 -16.55 -1.42
CA GLY A 28 2.95 -16.85 -2.52
C GLY A 28 1.49 -17.00 -2.11
N ALA A 29 1.10 -16.44 -0.97
CA ALA A 29 -0.30 -16.46 -0.53
C ALA A 29 -1.23 -15.93 -1.62
N ASP A 30 -2.30 -16.66 -1.88
CA ASP A 30 -3.31 -16.33 -2.89
C ASP A 30 -4.43 -15.51 -2.28
N ASN A 31 -4.13 -14.24 -2.00
CA ASN A 31 -5.15 -13.28 -1.61
C ASN A 31 -5.05 -12.03 -2.48
N HIS A 32 -6.14 -11.31 -2.58
CA HIS A 32 -6.25 -10.09 -3.39
C HIS A 32 -6.95 -9.00 -2.59
N ARG A 33 -6.59 -8.87 -1.31
CA ARG A 33 -7.23 -7.91 -0.40
C ARG A 33 -7.12 -6.46 -0.92
N LEU A 34 -6.02 -6.14 -1.60
CA LEU A 34 -5.81 -4.81 -2.17
C LEU A 34 -6.89 -4.43 -3.19
N LEU A 35 -7.46 -5.40 -3.89
CA LEU A 35 -8.51 -5.14 -4.88
C LEU A 35 -9.81 -4.62 -4.25
N ARG A 36 -9.98 -4.73 -2.94
CA ARG A 36 -11.09 -4.11 -2.22
C ARG A 36 -11.10 -2.59 -2.40
N LEU A 37 -9.95 -1.98 -2.68
CA LEU A 37 -9.84 -0.55 -2.93
C LEU A 37 -10.53 -0.11 -4.22
N LEU A 38 -10.77 -1.02 -5.16
CA LEU A 38 -11.49 -0.68 -6.40
C LEU A 38 -12.91 -0.17 -6.11
N ASP A 39 -13.54 -0.67 -5.06
CA ASP A 39 -14.88 -0.24 -4.65
C ASP A 39 -14.88 1.19 -4.07
N TRP A 40 -13.71 1.69 -3.68
CA TRP A 40 -13.56 3.02 -3.09
C TRP A 40 -13.27 4.11 -4.11
N VAL A 41 -12.84 3.76 -5.33
CA VAL A 41 -12.40 4.74 -6.34
C VAL A 41 -13.50 5.76 -6.64
N ALA A 42 -14.73 5.30 -6.88
CA ALA A 42 -15.86 6.18 -7.17
C ALA A 42 -16.17 7.11 -5.98
N HIS A 43 -16.09 6.59 -4.76
CA HIS A 43 -16.30 7.38 -3.54
C HIS A 43 -15.25 8.48 -3.39
N ILE A 44 -13.99 8.14 -3.60
CA ILE A 44 -12.86 9.08 -3.52
C ILE A 44 -13.04 10.19 -4.55
N LYS A 45 -13.40 9.83 -5.78
CA LYS A 45 -13.67 10.79 -6.84
C LYS A 45 -14.84 11.71 -6.48
N LYS A 46 -15.90 11.16 -5.92
CA LYS A 46 -17.09 11.92 -5.52
C LYS A 46 -16.78 12.95 -4.43
N LEU A 47 -15.84 12.65 -3.54
CA LEU A 47 -15.37 13.57 -2.50
C LEU A 47 -14.57 14.75 -3.07
N GLY A 48 -14.19 14.70 -4.35
CA GLY A 48 -13.36 15.73 -4.98
C GLY A 48 -11.88 15.57 -4.71
N ALA A 49 -11.43 14.41 -4.23
CA ALA A 49 -10.02 14.14 -4.04
C ALA A 49 -9.31 14.02 -5.39
N THR A 50 -8.14 14.63 -5.49
CA THR A 50 -7.31 14.64 -6.71
C THR A 50 -6.06 13.79 -6.57
N CYS A 51 -5.79 13.32 -5.36
CA CYS A 51 -4.63 12.49 -5.05
C CYS A 51 -4.97 11.50 -3.93
N VAL A 52 -4.43 10.30 -4.04
CA VAL A 52 -4.46 9.30 -2.97
C VAL A 52 -3.05 9.11 -2.45
N LEU A 53 -2.88 9.22 -1.14
CA LEU A 53 -1.65 8.87 -0.45
C LEU A 53 -1.83 7.53 0.23
N PHE A 54 -1.06 6.54 -0.22
CA PHE A 54 -1.03 5.24 0.44
C PHE A 54 0.00 5.23 1.56
N ASN A 55 -0.43 4.91 2.78
CA ASN A 55 0.47 4.48 3.83
C ASN A 55 1.20 3.22 3.39
N PRO A 56 2.29 2.80 4.05
CA PRO A 56 3.19 1.78 3.52
C PRO A 56 2.49 0.53 3.01
N LEU A 57 2.86 0.13 1.78
CA LEU A 57 2.32 -1.03 1.06
C LEU A 57 3.34 -2.16 0.95
N MET A 58 4.61 -1.86 1.21
CA MET A 58 5.67 -2.84 1.01
C MET A 58 5.68 -3.87 2.13
N GLU A 59 6.26 -5.03 1.85
CA GLU A 59 6.32 -6.15 2.78
C GLU A 59 6.84 -5.70 4.15
N SER A 60 6.06 -5.95 5.19
CA SER A 60 6.38 -5.54 6.57
C SER A 60 6.04 -6.64 7.57
N ASP A 61 6.56 -6.49 8.80
CA ASP A 61 6.30 -7.46 9.86
C ASP A 61 4.87 -7.33 10.42
N ALA A 62 4.39 -6.10 10.60
CA ALA A 62 3.08 -5.85 11.18
C ALA A 62 2.35 -4.65 10.57
N HIS A 63 2.76 -3.44 10.92
CA HIS A 63 1.98 -2.20 10.66
C HIS A 63 2.35 -1.44 9.39
N GLY A 64 3.33 -1.91 8.63
CA GLY A 64 3.76 -1.27 7.39
C GLY A 64 4.98 -0.38 7.54
N TYR A 65 5.21 0.21 8.71
CA TYR A 65 6.39 1.03 8.98
C TYR A 65 7.60 0.21 9.43
N ASP A 66 7.42 -1.07 9.65
CA ASP A 66 8.46 -2.06 10.00
C ASP A 66 8.82 -2.89 8.77
N THR A 67 9.34 -2.23 7.74
CA THR A 67 9.58 -2.79 6.42
C THR A 67 10.52 -3.98 6.45
N ARG A 68 10.12 -5.03 5.76
CA ARG A 68 10.90 -6.27 5.58
C ARG A 68 11.52 -6.32 4.20
N ASP A 69 10.81 -5.85 3.18
CA ASP A 69 11.27 -5.85 1.79
C ASP A 69 10.67 -4.66 1.05
N TYR A 70 11.53 -3.77 0.53
CA TYR A 70 11.11 -2.58 -0.22
C TYR A 70 10.72 -2.88 -1.67
N ASN A 71 11.00 -4.08 -2.17
CA ASN A 71 10.75 -4.45 -3.56
C ASN A 71 9.50 -5.29 -3.75
N GLN A 72 8.81 -5.61 -2.67
CA GLN A 72 7.64 -6.48 -2.69
C GLN A 72 6.46 -5.80 -2.03
N VAL A 73 5.28 -5.87 -2.69
CA VAL A 73 4.01 -5.51 -2.06
C VAL A 73 3.74 -6.49 -0.93
N ASP A 74 3.21 -5.99 0.19
CA ASP A 74 2.93 -6.83 1.35
C ASP A 74 2.01 -7.99 0.94
N ARG A 75 2.47 -9.21 1.27
CA ARG A 75 1.75 -10.43 0.86
C ARG A 75 0.36 -10.54 1.44
N ARG A 76 0.08 -9.85 2.56
CA ARG A 76 -1.26 -9.79 3.15
C ARG A 76 -2.23 -8.96 2.31
N LEU A 77 -1.73 -8.12 1.42
CA LEU A 77 -2.54 -7.29 0.53
C LEU A 77 -2.75 -7.94 -0.84
N GLY A 78 -1.75 -8.63 -1.34
CA GLY A 78 -1.83 -9.26 -2.64
C GLY A 78 -0.53 -9.16 -3.41
N SER A 79 -0.65 -9.01 -4.74
CA SER A 79 0.47 -9.01 -5.66
C SER A 79 0.75 -7.63 -6.23
N LYS A 80 1.89 -7.52 -6.93
CA LYS A 80 2.23 -6.33 -7.71
C LYS A 80 1.18 -6.05 -8.78
N GLN A 81 0.62 -7.09 -9.39
CA GLN A 81 -0.44 -6.96 -10.39
C GLN A 81 -1.70 -6.35 -9.79
N ASP A 82 -2.05 -6.72 -8.57
CA ASP A 82 -3.18 -6.14 -7.85
C ASP A 82 -2.96 -4.63 -7.63
N LEU A 83 -1.77 -4.25 -7.22
CA LEU A 83 -1.42 -2.83 -7.05
C LEU A 83 -1.49 -2.07 -8.36
N GLN A 84 -0.97 -2.65 -9.45
CA GLN A 84 -1.06 -2.04 -10.78
C GLN A 84 -2.50 -1.82 -11.20
N GLN A 85 -3.38 -2.75 -10.92
CA GLN A 85 -4.80 -2.64 -11.25
C GLN A 85 -5.48 -1.52 -10.47
N VAL A 86 -5.18 -1.40 -9.18
CA VAL A 86 -5.70 -0.32 -8.33
C VAL A 86 -5.20 1.04 -8.81
N CYS A 87 -3.89 1.17 -9.08
CA CYS A 87 -3.31 2.41 -9.58
C CYS A 87 -3.91 2.81 -10.93
N ARG A 88 -4.13 1.86 -11.82
CA ARG A 88 -4.76 2.12 -13.12
C ARG A 88 -6.17 2.66 -12.96
N ALA A 89 -6.96 2.06 -12.07
CA ALA A 89 -8.33 2.52 -11.80
C ALA A 89 -8.34 3.96 -11.25
N LEU A 90 -7.40 4.29 -10.37
CA LEU A 90 -7.26 5.65 -9.84
C LEU A 90 -6.85 6.64 -10.93
N HIS A 91 -5.87 6.30 -11.76
CA HIS A 91 -5.43 7.14 -12.87
C HIS A 91 -6.53 7.35 -13.89
N ASP A 92 -7.31 6.32 -14.21
CA ASP A 92 -8.45 6.43 -15.12
C ASP A 92 -9.54 7.37 -14.57
N ALA A 93 -9.63 7.48 -13.25
CA ALA A 93 -10.53 8.42 -12.58
C ALA A 93 -9.92 9.84 -12.45
N GLY A 94 -8.71 10.06 -12.95
CA GLY A 94 -8.02 11.35 -12.88
C GLY A 94 -7.37 11.60 -11.52
N ILE A 95 -7.12 10.58 -10.73
CA ILE A 95 -6.56 10.69 -9.39
C ILE A 95 -5.08 10.31 -9.41
N ARG A 96 -4.22 11.18 -8.86
CA ARG A 96 -2.78 10.91 -8.70
C ARG A 96 -2.56 9.97 -7.51
N VAL A 97 -1.45 9.24 -7.55
CA VAL A 97 -1.10 8.27 -6.51
C VAL A 97 0.26 8.62 -5.91
N LEU A 98 0.33 8.68 -4.60
CA LEU A 98 1.57 8.85 -3.83
C LEU A 98 1.73 7.67 -2.89
N PHE A 99 2.98 7.29 -2.65
CA PHE A 99 3.33 6.20 -1.73
C PHE A 99 4.16 6.75 -0.58
N ASP A 100 3.84 6.31 0.63
CA ASP A 100 4.62 6.64 1.82
C ASP A 100 5.88 5.76 1.85
N GLY A 101 7.04 6.38 1.76
CA GLY A 101 8.33 5.71 1.79
C GLY A 101 8.90 5.68 3.21
N VAL A 102 9.20 4.50 3.72
CA VAL A 102 9.78 4.31 5.05
C VAL A 102 11.26 4.00 4.91
N PHE A 103 12.11 5.03 5.02
CA PHE A 103 13.56 4.90 4.79
C PHE A 103 14.41 5.08 6.05
N ASN A 104 13.76 5.35 7.18
CA ASN A 104 14.45 5.72 8.42
C ASN A 104 14.70 4.51 9.34
N HIS A 105 13.93 3.45 9.20
CA HIS A 105 14.07 2.22 9.97
C HIS A 105 13.47 1.05 9.19
N VAL A 106 13.75 -0.17 9.66
CA VAL A 106 13.28 -1.40 9.03
C VAL A 106 12.76 -2.36 10.08
N GLY A 107 11.99 -3.36 9.65
CA GLY A 107 11.60 -4.47 10.50
C GLY A 107 12.75 -5.45 10.71
N ARG A 108 12.67 -6.25 11.75
CA ARG A 108 13.70 -7.28 12.03
C ARG A 108 13.75 -8.37 10.97
N GLY A 109 12.69 -8.51 10.17
CA GLY A 109 12.64 -9.42 9.04
C GLY A 109 13.39 -8.94 7.80
N PHE A 110 13.87 -7.68 7.78
CA PHE A 110 14.60 -7.13 6.64
C PHE A 110 15.90 -7.90 6.41
N TRP A 111 16.18 -8.24 5.15
CA TRP A 111 17.29 -9.13 4.81
C TRP A 111 18.65 -8.60 5.27
N ALA A 112 18.88 -7.29 5.13
CA ALA A 112 20.16 -6.70 5.57
C ALA A 112 20.32 -6.73 7.10
N PHE A 113 19.21 -6.62 7.84
CA PHE A 113 19.25 -6.75 9.30
C PHE A 113 19.63 -8.17 9.71
N LYS A 114 19.10 -9.18 9.01
CA LYS A 114 19.43 -10.57 9.27
C LYS A 114 20.89 -10.89 8.94
N ASP A 115 21.44 -10.26 7.90
CA ASP A 115 22.81 -10.49 7.47
C ASP A 115 23.85 -9.99 8.48
N VAL A 116 23.55 -8.96 9.27
CA VAL A 116 24.50 -8.40 10.24
C VAL A 116 24.44 -9.08 11.61
N GLN A 117 23.57 -10.03 11.77
CA GLN A 117 23.49 -10.87 12.97
C GLN A 117 24.32 -12.13 12.79
#